data_69d231f9fa1666ad6d8c6c61a7898894
#
_entry.id   69d231f9fa1666ad6d8c6c61a7898894
#
_cell.length_a   1.000
_cell.length_b   1.000
_cell.length_c   1.000
_cell.angle_alpha   90.00
_cell.angle_beta   90.00
_cell.angle_gamma   90.00
#
_symmetry.space_group_name_H-M   'P 1'
#
loop_
_entity.id
_entity.type
_entity.pdbx_description
1 polymer ?
#
loop_
_entity_poly.entity_id
_entity_poly.type
_entity_poly.pdbx_seq_one_letter_code
_entity_poly.pdbx_strand_id
1 'polypeptide(L)'
;LLSVQRGSGKLSPRIRATPLEAAIPAVPVDAVKQFLSRPQVATIGQLASAPYVVGFADEHVAGAAGDEIYARSIDPATAQRDYDIVRPGKPYIDPDTKEILGYEAQQVGNARLDFPGDPAKLLIVRSDIETLIGDRLLPDVEEIPLQAFHPKPPDQPVAGSIIGVLGGVTQIGQYQTVVLNRGNADGLQVGDVLKIV
;
A
#
# COMPACT_ATOMS: atom_id res chain seq x y z
N LEU A 1 -1.72 -66.20 19.97
CA LEU A 1 -1.36 -66.03 19.83
C LEU A 1 -1.57 -65.45 18.89
N LEU A 2 -1.77 -65.41 18.48
CA LEU A 2 -2.12 -65.09 17.60
C LEU A 2 -2.65 -64.06 17.40
N SER A 3 -2.72 -63.82 18.05
CA SER A 3 -3.20 -62.84 18.04
C SER A 3 -2.73 -61.90 17.28
N VAL A 4 -1.94 -62.04 17.17
CA VAL A 4 -1.37 -61.40 16.56
C VAL A 4 -1.82 -60.84 15.60
N GLN A 5 -2.39 -61.20 15.43
CA GLN A 5 -2.77 -60.91 14.72
C GLN A 5 -2.92 -60.10 14.33
N ARG A 6 -2.67 -60.04 14.64
CA ARG A 6 -2.79 -59.78 14.48
C ARG A 6 -3.09 -58.84 13.80
N GLY A 7 -3.69 -58.73 14.00
CA GLY A 7 -4.13 -57.79 13.33
C GLY A 7 -3.38 -56.83 12.87
N SER A 8 -2.67 -57.08 13.53
CA SER A 8 -1.73 -56.54 13.32
C SER A 8 -1.59 -55.89 12.20
N GLY A 9 -1.75 -56.34 12.09
CA GLY A 9 -1.32 -55.89 11.17
C GLY A 9 -1.73 -55.08 10.17
N LYS A 10 -2.53 -55.08 9.91
CA LYS A 10 -3.05 -54.17 8.93
C LYS A 10 -3.03 -52.77 9.45
N LEU A 11 -1.86 -52.32 9.53
CA LEU A 11 -1.67 -50.90 9.56
C LEU A 11 -2.16 -50.38 8.25
N SER A 12 -3.40 -50.08 8.20
CA SER A 12 -3.88 -49.20 7.16
C SER A 12 -3.15 -47.88 7.36
N PRO A 13 -2.36 -47.45 6.43
CA PRO A 13 -1.82 -46.12 6.48
C PRO A 13 -3.00 -45.18 6.55
N ARG A 14 -3.30 -44.73 7.71
CA ARG A 14 -4.26 -43.67 7.88
C ARG A 14 -3.50 -42.41 7.60
N ILE A 15 -3.76 -41.87 6.47
CA ILE A 15 -3.52 -40.44 6.27
C ILE A 15 -4.42 -39.75 7.30
N ARG A 16 -3.84 -39.39 8.40
CA ARG A 16 -4.48 -38.45 9.29
C ARG A 16 -4.30 -37.10 8.59
N ALA A 17 -5.27 -36.74 7.82
CA ALA A 17 -5.44 -35.36 7.49
C ALA A 17 -5.76 -34.66 8.81
N THR A 18 -4.75 -34.28 9.53
CA THR A 18 -4.88 -33.20 10.47
C THR A 18 -5.20 -32.00 9.59
N PRO A 19 -6.29 -31.28 9.80
CA PRO A 19 -6.43 -30.01 9.18
C PRO A 19 -5.14 -29.28 9.51
N LEU A 20 -4.38 -28.95 8.49
CA LEU A 20 -3.33 -27.96 8.64
C LEU A 20 -4.06 -26.80 9.27
N GLU A 21 -3.71 -26.41 10.48
CA GLU A 21 -4.40 -25.35 11.18
C GLU A 21 -4.49 -24.19 10.22
N ALA A 22 -5.63 -24.08 9.61
CA ALA A 22 -5.98 -23.21 8.52
C ALA A 22 -4.83 -22.94 7.56
N ALA A 23 -4.80 -23.65 6.46
CA ALA A 23 -4.01 -23.23 5.31
C ALA A 23 -4.31 -21.75 5.11
N ILE A 24 -3.30 -20.91 5.16
CA ILE A 24 -3.47 -19.47 4.99
C ILE A 24 -4.20 -19.28 3.66
N PRO A 25 -5.42 -18.73 3.66
CA PRO A 25 -6.20 -18.66 2.44
C PRO A 25 -5.45 -17.77 1.44
N ALA A 26 -5.19 -18.31 0.27
CA ALA A 26 -4.55 -17.54 -0.79
C ALA A 26 -5.43 -16.35 -1.12
N VAL A 27 -4.94 -15.15 -0.88
CA VAL A 27 -5.61 -13.92 -1.31
C VAL A 27 -5.46 -13.83 -2.83
N PRO A 28 -6.54 -13.66 -3.58
CA PRO A 28 -6.43 -13.48 -5.01
C PRO A 28 -5.51 -12.29 -5.33
N VAL A 29 -4.53 -12.51 -6.20
CA VAL A 29 -3.55 -11.50 -6.58
C VAL A 29 -4.23 -10.22 -7.09
N ASP A 30 -5.31 -10.37 -7.86
CA ASP A 30 -6.07 -9.23 -8.38
C ASP A 30 -6.72 -8.38 -7.29
N ALA A 31 -7.06 -8.97 -6.14
CA ALA A 31 -7.61 -8.23 -5.01
C ALA A 31 -6.55 -7.41 -4.28
N VAL A 32 -5.28 -7.81 -4.38
CA VAL A 32 -4.16 -7.14 -3.71
C VAL A 32 -3.42 -6.19 -4.64
N LYS A 33 -3.36 -6.51 -5.93
CA LYS A 33 -2.59 -5.79 -6.94
C LYS A 33 -2.86 -4.28 -6.94
N GLN A 34 -4.12 -3.87 -6.85
CA GLN A 34 -4.51 -2.46 -6.86
C GLN A 34 -3.99 -1.66 -5.66
N PHE A 35 -3.60 -2.34 -4.58
CA PHE A 35 -3.09 -1.71 -3.35
C PHE A 35 -1.56 -1.70 -3.27
N LEU A 36 -0.90 -2.52 -4.07
CA LEU A 36 0.56 -2.63 -4.06
C LEU A 36 1.25 -1.66 -5.00
N SER A 37 0.52 -1.15 -5.98
CA SER A 37 1.05 -0.24 -7.00
C SER A 37 0.85 1.24 -6.68
N ARG A 38 0.25 1.60 -5.53
CA ARG A 38 -0.07 2.98 -5.21
C ARG A 38 0.27 3.32 -3.76
N PRO A 39 0.89 4.45 -3.50
CA PRO A 39 1.13 4.89 -2.14
C PRO A 39 -0.19 5.15 -1.42
N GLN A 40 -0.41 4.45 -0.32
CA GLN A 40 -1.60 4.60 0.52
C GLN A 40 -1.28 5.27 1.85
N VAL A 41 -0.01 5.24 2.22
CA VAL A 41 0.54 5.89 3.41
C VAL A 41 1.81 6.61 3.03
N ALA A 42 1.91 7.88 3.35
CA ALA A 42 3.11 8.66 3.18
C ALA A 42 3.65 9.11 4.53
N THR A 43 4.96 9.03 4.70
CA THR A 43 5.61 9.55 5.91
C THR A 43 5.62 11.08 5.91
N ILE A 44 5.79 11.67 7.11
CA ILE A 44 5.90 13.11 7.26
C ILE A 44 7.06 13.66 6.41
N GLY A 45 8.20 12.95 6.40
CA GLY A 45 9.38 13.33 5.63
C GLY A 45 9.12 13.31 4.12
N GLN A 46 8.46 12.27 3.62
CA GLN A 46 8.10 12.18 2.22
C GLN A 46 7.20 13.33 1.78
N LEU A 47 6.15 13.63 2.54
CA LEU A 47 5.23 14.72 2.22
C LEU A 47 5.88 16.11 2.33
N ALA A 48 6.79 16.29 3.28
CA ALA A 48 7.48 17.57 3.48
C ALA A 48 8.46 17.88 2.34
N SER A 49 9.13 16.85 1.81
CA SER A 49 10.11 17.00 0.72
C SER A 49 9.52 16.80 -0.67
N ALA A 50 8.30 16.27 -0.77
CA ALA A 50 7.68 15.97 -2.05
C ALA A 50 7.44 17.24 -2.88
N PRO A 51 7.68 17.20 -4.19
CA PRO A 51 7.21 18.20 -5.11
C PRO A 51 5.69 18.39 -4.99
N TYR A 52 5.20 19.56 -5.33
CA TYR A 52 3.79 19.87 -5.18
C TYR A 52 3.26 20.75 -6.33
N VAL A 53 1.98 20.59 -6.62
CA VAL A 53 1.28 21.36 -7.66
C VAL A 53 1.09 22.79 -7.20
N VAL A 54 1.48 23.76 -8.06
CA VAL A 54 1.37 25.19 -7.78
C VAL A 54 0.41 25.92 -8.72
N GLY A 55 0.00 25.29 -9.81
CA GLY A 55 -0.94 25.89 -10.77
C GLY A 55 -1.19 25.00 -11.97
N PHE A 56 -2.06 25.50 -12.82
CA PHE A 56 -2.45 24.87 -14.09
C PHE A 56 -2.02 25.78 -15.25
N ALA A 57 -1.83 25.20 -16.44
CA ALA A 57 -1.42 25.98 -17.61
C ALA A 57 -2.51 26.94 -18.07
N ASP A 58 -3.77 26.54 -17.90
CA ASP A 58 -4.93 27.38 -18.17
C ASP A 58 -5.51 27.92 -16.84
N GLU A 59 -6.45 28.87 -16.93
CA GLU A 59 -7.09 29.50 -15.76
C GLU A 59 -8.05 28.53 -15.00
N HIS A 60 -7.65 27.27 -14.87
CA HIS A 60 -8.41 26.27 -14.15
C HIS A 60 -8.11 26.30 -12.65
N VAL A 61 -9.10 26.00 -11.85
CA VAL A 61 -8.96 25.85 -10.38
C VAL A 61 -8.70 24.40 -9.98
N ALA A 62 -8.91 23.46 -10.89
CA ALA A 62 -8.71 22.02 -10.73
C ALA A 62 -8.35 21.41 -12.09
N GLY A 63 -7.55 20.36 -12.08
CA GLY A 63 -7.08 19.69 -13.29
C GLY A 63 -7.57 18.26 -13.40
N ALA A 64 -7.74 17.80 -14.62
CA ALA A 64 -8.13 16.46 -14.99
C ALA A 64 -7.14 15.84 -15.99
N ALA A 65 -7.39 14.63 -16.42
CA ALA A 65 -6.54 13.97 -17.42
C ALA A 65 -6.53 14.74 -18.73
N GLY A 66 -5.34 15.04 -19.21
CA GLY A 66 -5.07 15.87 -20.39
C GLY A 66 -4.67 17.31 -20.07
N ASP A 67 -4.86 17.77 -18.83
CA ASP A 67 -4.46 19.11 -18.43
C ASP A 67 -2.97 19.16 -18.06
N GLU A 68 -2.37 20.33 -18.27
CA GLU A 68 -0.99 20.62 -17.90
C GLU A 68 -0.94 21.31 -16.55
N ILE A 69 -0.05 20.83 -15.68
CA ILE A 69 0.18 21.38 -14.34
C ILE A 69 1.60 21.89 -14.18
N TYR A 70 1.75 22.86 -13.31
CA TYR A 70 3.03 23.33 -12.84
C TYR A 70 3.30 22.84 -11.42
N ALA A 71 4.51 22.36 -11.19
CA ALA A 71 4.94 21.88 -9.88
C ALA A 71 6.28 22.46 -9.47
N ARG A 72 6.50 22.63 -8.17
CA ARG A 72 7.77 23.05 -7.58
C ARG A 72 8.44 21.94 -6.82
N SER A 73 9.72 22.14 -6.52
CA SER A 73 10.57 21.22 -5.76
C SER A 73 10.86 19.92 -6.49
N ILE A 74 10.77 19.85 -7.81
CA ILE A 74 11.31 18.76 -8.60
C ILE A 74 12.80 19.05 -8.81
N ASP A 75 13.67 18.24 -8.18
CA ASP A 75 15.10 18.32 -8.40
C ASP A 75 15.43 17.71 -9.79
N PRO A 76 16.00 18.51 -10.72
CA PRO A 76 16.33 18.02 -12.05
C PRO A 76 17.34 16.86 -12.06
N ALA A 77 18.15 16.71 -10.99
CA ALA A 77 19.16 15.66 -10.90
C ALA A 77 18.54 14.30 -10.53
N THR A 78 17.39 14.29 -9.87
CA THR A 78 16.68 13.09 -9.42
C THR A 78 15.28 12.99 -10.00
N ALA A 79 14.93 13.88 -10.93
CA ALA A 79 13.62 13.91 -11.55
C ALA A 79 13.30 12.59 -12.26
N GLN A 80 12.13 12.07 -11.98
CA GLN A 80 11.60 10.91 -12.67
C GLN A 80 10.68 11.35 -13.81
N ARG A 81 10.35 10.41 -14.68
CA ARG A 81 9.45 10.68 -15.79
C ARG A 81 8.00 10.68 -15.35
N ASP A 82 7.63 9.73 -14.51
CA ASP A 82 6.25 9.50 -14.11
C ASP A 82 6.10 9.67 -12.59
N TYR A 83 5.02 10.30 -12.19
CA TYR A 83 4.69 10.63 -10.79
C TYR A 83 3.26 10.23 -10.47
N ASP A 84 3.07 9.72 -9.27
CA ASP A 84 1.76 9.64 -8.64
C ASP A 84 1.37 11.00 -8.07
N ILE A 85 0.17 11.46 -8.38
CA ILE A 85 -0.42 12.63 -7.73
C ILE A 85 -1.19 12.15 -6.53
N VAL A 86 -0.83 12.65 -5.34
CA VAL A 86 -1.47 12.26 -4.08
C VAL A 86 -1.90 13.48 -3.28
N ARG A 87 -3.04 13.37 -2.62
CA ARG A 87 -3.54 14.36 -1.67
C ARG A 87 -3.32 13.86 -0.25
N PRO A 88 -2.58 14.62 0.58
CA PRO A 88 -2.43 14.27 1.99
C PRO A 88 -3.78 14.31 2.69
N GLY A 89 -4.15 13.19 3.29
CA GLY A 89 -5.38 13.02 4.04
C GLY A 89 -5.17 13.06 5.56
N LYS A 90 -5.87 12.20 6.26
CA LYS A 90 -5.84 12.15 7.72
C LYS A 90 -4.50 11.62 8.25
N PRO A 91 -4.05 12.11 9.42
CA PRO A 91 -2.90 11.52 10.10
C PRO A 91 -3.26 10.13 10.66
N TYR A 92 -2.34 9.20 10.54
CA TYR A 92 -2.36 7.92 11.26
C TYR A 92 -1.61 8.08 12.57
N ILE A 93 -2.32 7.93 13.68
CA ILE A 93 -1.82 8.18 15.02
C ILE A 93 -1.71 6.85 15.76
N ASP A 94 -0.57 6.59 16.36
CA ASP A 94 -0.40 5.43 17.23
C ASP A 94 -1.31 5.58 18.46
N PRO A 95 -2.16 4.60 18.75
CA PRO A 95 -3.09 4.68 19.86
C PRO A 95 -2.40 4.67 21.25
N ASP A 96 -1.17 4.14 21.32
CA ASP A 96 -0.43 4.00 22.57
C ASP A 96 0.49 5.20 22.81
N THR A 97 1.32 5.56 21.83
CA THR A 97 2.31 6.64 21.97
C THR A 97 1.76 8.02 21.60
N LYS A 98 0.65 8.08 20.87
CA LYS A 98 0.06 9.31 20.32
C LYS A 98 0.92 9.99 19.26
N GLU A 99 1.94 9.33 18.77
CA GLU A 99 2.78 9.83 17.68
C GLU A 99 2.06 9.70 16.34
N ILE A 100 2.33 10.64 15.43
CA ILE A 100 1.87 10.56 14.05
C ILE A 100 2.85 9.69 13.27
N LEU A 101 2.40 8.52 12.84
CA LEU A 101 3.19 7.55 12.10
C LEU A 101 3.27 7.89 10.60
N GLY A 102 2.31 8.64 10.10
CA GLY A 102 2.20 9.03 8.70
C GLY A 102 0.85 9.64 8.38
N TYR A 103 0.60 9.83 7.10
CA TYR A 103 -0.65 10.39 6.60
C TYR A 103 -1.24 9.48 5.52
N GLU A 104 -2.55 9.50 5.42
CA GLU A 104 -3.23 8.93 4.27
C GLU A 104 -2.75 9.65 3.00
N ALA A 105 -2.36 8.87 2.00
CA ALA A 105 -2.01 9.37 0.69
C ALA A 105 -3.14 9.01 -0.29
N GLN A 106 -4.13 9.88 -0.37
CA GLN A 106 -5.25 9.68 -1.27
C GLN A 106 -4.77 9.80 -2.72
N GLN A 107 -4.94 8.74 -3.49
CA GLN A 107 -4.60 8.78 -4.92
C GLN A 107 -5.51 9.76 -5.66
N VAL A 108 -4.90 10.69 -6.38
CA VAL A 108 -5.56 11.69 -7.23
C VAL A 108 -5.47 11.28 -8.69
N GLY A 109 -4.29 10.86 -9.12
CA GLY A 109 -4.02 10.47 -10.50
C GLY A 109 -2.54 10.23 -10.73
N ASN A 110 -2.13 10.31 -11.99
CA ASN A 110 -0.73 10.20 -12.40
C ASN A 110 -0.37 11.35 -13.34
N ALA A 111 0.84 11.84 -13.24
CA ALA A 111 1.38 12.88 -14.12
C ALA A 111 2.72 12.46 -14.71
N ARG A 112 2.98 12.94 -15.92
CA ARG A 112 4.25 12.76 -16.62
C ARG A 112 4.99 14.09 -16.73
N LEU A 113 6.27 14.07 -16.41
CA LEU A 113 7.15 15.21 -16.54
C LEU A 113 7.43 15.48 -18.02
N ASP A 114 7.02 16.65 -18.51
CA ASP A 114 7.30 17.09 -19.86
C ASP A 114 8.52 18.01 -19.92
N PHE A 115 8.57 19.01 -19.03
CA PHE A 115 9.67 19.96 -18.96
C PHE A 115 10.17 20.11 -17.53
N PRO A 116 11.42 19.73 -17.23
CA PRO A 116 12.03 19.98 -15.93
C PRO A 116 12.28 21.47 -15.71
N GLY A 117 12.21 21.91 -14.46
CA GLY A 117 12.43 23.32 -14.08
C GLY A 117 11.84 23.61 -12.70
N ASP A 118 11.85 24.88 -12.31
CA ASP A 118 11.16 25.35 -11.12
C ASP A 118 10.40 26.65 -11.43
N PRO A 119 9.10 26.57 -11.79
CA PRO A 119 8.29 25.35 -11.78
C PRO A 119 8.57 24.42 -12.95
N ALA A 120 8.45 23.14 -12.70
CA ALA A 120 8.42 22.09 -13.70
C ALA A 120 7.03 21.97 -14.31
N LYS A 121 6.94 21.53 -15.57
CA LYS A 121 5.69 21.33 -16.28
C LYS A 121 5.42 19.84 -16.44
N LEU A 122 4.22 19.39 -16.05
CA LEU A 122 3.79 18.01 -16.17
C LEU A 122 2.42 17.93 -16.85
N LEU A 123 2.18 16.79 -17.51
CA LEU A 123 0.89 16.45 -18.09
C LEU A 123 0.18 15.45 -17.17
N ILE A 124 -1.07 15.71 -16.80
CA ILE A 124 -1.90 14.72 -16.10
C ILE A 124 -2.27 13.61 -17.08
N VAL A 125 -1.75 12.41 -16.87
CA VAL A 125 -2.00 11.27 -17.76
C VAL A 125 -3.28 10.55 -17.38
N ARG A 126 -3.55 10.47 -16.07
CA ARG A 126 -4.74 9.83 -15.50
C ARG A 126 -5.22 10.60 -14.28
N SER A 127 -6.52 10.70 -14.14
CA SER A 127 -7.17 11.37 -13.02
C SER A 127 -8.27 10.46 -12.47
N ASP A 128 -8.16 10.12 -11.18
CA ASP A 128 -9.20 9.39 -10.45
C ASP A 128 -10.15 10.39 -9.77
N ILE A 129 -9.59 11.52 -9.35
CA ILE A 129 -10.30 12.71 -8.87
C ILE A 129 -9.58 13.96 -9.40
N GLU A 130 -10.18 15.11 -9.26
CA GLU A 130 -9.59 16.39 -9.71
C GLU A 130 -8.29 16.70 -8.96
N THR A 131 -7.26 17.07 -9.70
CA THR A 131 -5.98 17.57 -9.17
C THR A 131 -6.17 18.99 -8.67
N LEU A 132 -5.68 19.29 -7.49
CA LEU A 132 -5.74 20.62 -6.86
C LEU A 132 -4.35 21.18 -6.59
N ILE A 133 -4.27 22.51 -6.44
CA ILE A 133 -3.07 23.17 -5.95
C ILE A 133 -2.75 22.64 -4.55
N GLY A 134 -1.49 22.26 -4.34
CA GLY A 134 -1.00 21.68 -3.09
C GLY A 134 -0.96 20.15 -3.08
N ASP A 135 -1.56 19.47 -4.06
CA ASP A 135 -1.38 18.04 -4.22
C ASP A 135 0.10 17.69 -4.40
N ARG A 136 0.53 16.56 -3.85
CA ARG A 136 1.93 16.14 -3.82
C ARG A 136 2.23 15.20 -4.98
N LEU A 137 3.46 15.26 -5.46
CA LEU A 137 3.97 14.38 -6.49
C LEU A 137 4.94 13.40 -5.85
N LEU A 138 4.58 12.14 -5.82
CA LEU A 138 5.48 11.07 -5.38
C LEU A 138 6.01 10.32 -6.60
N PRO A 139 7.26 9.84 -6.57
CA PRO A 139 7.76 9.01 -7.65
C PRO A 139 6.84 7.81 -7.86
N ASP A 140 6.50 7.54 -9.12
CA ASP A 140 5.75 6.33 -9.44
C ASP A 140 6.63 5.12 -9.12
N VAL A 141 6.18 4.29 -8.21
CA VAL A 141 6.88 3.09 -7.81
C VAL A 141 6.47 1.98 -8.78
N GLU A 142 7.42 1.51 -9.58
CA GLU A 142 7.19 0.36 -10.45
C GLU A 142 6.51 -0.78 -9.70
N GLU A 143 5.48 -1.33 -10.29
CA GLU A 143 4.72 -2.45 -9.71
C GLU A 143 5.67 -3.57 -9.28
N ILE A 144 5.71 -3.87 -7.99
CA ILE A 144 6.45 -5.04 -7.49
C ILE A 144 5.81 -6.26 -8.15
N PRO A 145 6.54 -7.00 -8.98
CA PRO A 145 5.95 -8.19 -9.61
C PRO A 145 5.60 -9.22 -8.55
N LEU A 146 4.31 -9.44 -8.35
CA LEU A 146 3.74 -10.38 -7.38
C LEU A 146 4.01 -11.86 -7.70
N GLN A 147 5.03 -12.17 -8.48
CA GLN A 147 5.32 -13.53 -8.94
C GLN A 147 5.68 -14.51 -7.83
N ALA A 148 5.89 -14.05 -6.62
CA ALA A 148 6.32 -14.89 -5.50
C ALA A 148 5.76 -14.46 -4.14
N PHE A 149 4.45 -14.14 -4.06
CA PHE A 149 3.84 -13.92 -2.77
C PHE A 149 3.59 -15.26 -2.07
N HIS A 150 4.45 -15.59 -1.13
CA HIS A 150 4.30 -16.75 -0.27
C HIS A 150 3.87 -16.28 1.12
N PRO A 151 2.58 -16.49 1.48
CA PRO A 151 2.11 -16.15 2.81
C PRO A 151 2.89 -16.94 3.87
N LYS A 152 3.46 -16.26 4.83
CA LYS A 152 4.20 -16.85 5.96
C LYS A 152 3.85 -16.15 7.28
N PRO A 153 4.02 -16.80 8.42
CA PRO A 153 3.98 -16.08 9.69
C PRO A 153 5.23 -15.19 9.82
N PRO A 154 5.16 -14.09 10.56
CA PRO A 154 6.33 -13.25 10.85
C PRO A 154 7.37 -14.06 11.63
N ASP A 155 8.65 -13.73 11.42
CA ASP A 155 9.78 -14.45 12.03
C ASP A 155 9.79 -14.32 13.58
N GLN A 156 9.14 -13.29 14.10
CA GLN A 156 8.93 -13.06 15.53
C GLN A 156 7.47 -12.66 15.79
N PRO A 157 6.93 -12.99 16.98
CA PRO A 157 5.58 -12.57 17.33
C PRO A 157 5.49 -11.04 17.37
N VAL A 158 4.64 -10.48 16.52
CA VAL A 158 4.37 -9.05 16.47
C VAL A 158 2.90 -8.82 16.84
N ALA A 159 2.69 -7.88 17.76
CA ALA A 159 1.36 -7.41 18.13
C ALA A 159 1.23 -5.93 17.80
N GLY A 160 0.08 -5.55 17.27
CA GLY A 160 -0.19 -4.18 16.90
C GLY A 160 -1.68 -3.90 16.77
N SER A 161 -2.01 -2.67 16.45
CA SER A 161 -3.38 -2.20 16.31
C SER A 161 -3.66 -1.75 14.88
N ILE A 162 -4.89 -1.97 14.42
CA ILE A 162 -5.39 -1.37 13.20
C ILE A 162 -5.71 0.09 13.49
N ILE A 163 -5.03 1.00 12.80
CA ILE A 163 -5.14 2.46 13.00
C ILE A 163 -5.87 3.18 11.88
N GLY A 164 -6.16 2.47 10.80
CA GLY A 164 -6.91 3.04 9.69
C GLY A 164 -7.44 1.97 8.74
N VAL A 165 -8.46 2.37 7.98
CA VAL A 165 -9.02 1.59 6.87
C VAL A 165 -8.98 2.47 5.64
N LEU A 166 -8.42 1.96 4.56
CA LEU A 166 -8.35 2.70 3.30
C LEU A 166 -9.72 2.71 2.62
N GLY A 167 -10.06 3.85 2.03
CA GLY A 167 -11.36 4.03 1.40
C GLY A 167 -12.48 4.51 2.33
N GLY A 168 -12.18 4.96 3.53
CA GLY A 168 -13.07 5.78 4.36
C GLY A 168 -14.23 5.07 5.05
N VAL A 169 -14.23 3.76 5.14
CA VAL A 169 -15.32 3.00 5.78
C VAL A 169 -14.98 2.72 7.24
N THR A 170 -15.95 2.88 8.13
CA THR A 170 -15.81 2.61 9.57
C THR A 170 -15.92 1.12 9.91
N GLN A 171 -16.36 0.29 8.99
CA GLN A 171 -16.49 -1.16 9.18
C GLN A 171 -15.50 -1.88 8.30
N ILE A 172 -14.80 -2.86 8.87
CA ILE A 172 -13.81 -3.65 8.15
C ILE A 172 -14.48 -4.90 7.61
N GLY A 173 -14.48 -5.05 6.30
CA GLY A 173 -14.96 -6.24 5.59
C GLY A 173 -13.81 -7.08 5.02
N GLN A 174 -14.19 -8.20 4.43
CA GLN A 174 -13.25 -9.06 3.72
C GLN A 174 -12.62 -8.32 2.53
N TYR A 175 -11.31 -8.50 2.31
CA TYR A 175 -10.52 -7.84 1.26
C TYR A 175 -10.35 -6.33 1.39
N GLN A 176 -10.68 -5.75 2.53
CA GLN A 176 -10.36 -4.34 2.77
C GLN A 176 -8.93 -4.16 3.25
N THR A 177 -8.29 -3.11 2.76
CA THR A 177 -6.94 -2.75 3.17
C THR A 177 -6.99 -1.94 4.47
N VAL A 178 -6.18 -2.35 5.42
CA VAL A 178 -6.05 -1.68 6.71
C VAL A 178 -4.63 -1.18 6.91
N VAL A 179 -4.49 -0.16 7.73
CA VAL A 179 -3.19 0.38 8.15
C VAL A 179 -2.92 -0.07 9.58
N LEU A 180 -1.73 -0.59 9.80
CA LEU A 180 -1.26 -1.04 11.11
C LEU A 180 -0.26 -0.04 11.69
N ASN A 181 -0.16 -0.01 13.02
CA ASN A 181 0.87 0.76 13.72
C ASN A 181 2.21 0.00 13.85
N ARG A 182 2.40 -1.04 13.06
CA ARG A 182 3.64 -1.85 13.01
C ARG A 182 4.08 -2.03 11.56
N GLY A 183 5.39 -2.10 11.37
CA GLY A 183 5.99 -2.20 10.05
C GLY A 183 7.35 -2.88 10.04
N ASN A 184 8.18 -2.56 9.05
CA ASN A 184 9.52 -3.14 8.91
C ASN A 184 10.40 -2.91 10.14
N ALA A 185 10.26 -1.78 10.82
CA ALA A 185 11.00 -1.47 12.05
C ALA A 185 10.65 -2.42 13.20
N ASP A 186 9.45 -3.01 13.16
CA ASP A 186 8.96 -3.97 14.14
C ASP A 186 9.18 -5.42 13.71
N GLY A 187 9.86 -5.64 12.57
CA GLY A 187 10.17 -6.97 12.04
C GLY A 187 9.13 -7.55 11.09
N LEU A 188 8.12 -6.78 10.69
CA LEU A 188 7.16 -7.21 9.66
C LEU A 188 7.77 -7.10 8.27
N GLN A 189 7.50 -8.09 7.45
CA GLN A 189 7.95 -8.16 6.07
C GLN A 189 6.75 -8.33 5.12
N VAL A 190 6.96 -7.95 3.86
CA VAL A 190 5.96 -8.23 2.82
C VAL A 190 5.75 -9.73 2.70
N GLY A 191 4.51 -10.17 2.83
CA GLY A 191 4.15 -11.58 2.84
C GLY A 191 3.77 -12.14 4.21
N ASP A 192 4.05 -11.42 5.27
CA ASP A 192 3.66 -11.85 6.61
C ASP A 192 2.15 -11.82 6.80
N VAL A 193 1.63 -12.86 7.46
CA VAL A 193 0.21 -13.02 7.75
C VAL A 193 -0.04 -12.86 9.24
N LEU A 194 -0.93 -11.98 9.58
CA LEU A 194 -1.31 -11.66 10.95
C LEU A 194 -2.72 -12.14 11.25
N LYS A 195 -2.99 -12.48 12.49
CA LYS A 195 -4.31 -12.84 12.99
C LYS A 195 -4.95 -11.65 13.68
N ILE A 196 -6.20 -11.37 13.34
CA ILE A 196 -7.02 -10.41 14.08
C ILE A 196 -7.63 -11.11 15.30
N VAL A 197 -7.55 -10.50 16.45
CA VAL A 197 -8.04 -11.02 17.74
C VAL A 197 -8.91 -10.00 18.44
#